data_d0bee4df1d367fd8faaff3af697e91ff
#
_entry.id   d0bee4df1d367fd8faaff3af697e91ff
#
_cell.length_a   1.000
_cell.length_b   1.000
_cell.length_c   1.000
_cell.angle_alpha   90.00
_cell.angle_beta   90.00
_cell.angle_gamma   90.00
#
_symmetry.space_group_name_H-M   'P 1'
#
loop_
_entity.id
_entity.type
_entity.pdbx_description
1 polymer ?
#
loop_
_entity_poly.entity_id
_entity_poly.type
_entity_poly.pdbx_seq_one_letter_code
_entity_poly.pdbx_strand_id
1 'polypeptide(L)'
;MFGYVTVNKPEIKFKDFDVYRSFYCGLCRELRERYGIPGQISLTYDMTFVVLLLSALYEPPTKKGTSRCVVHPLKPQPVRKNTVTEYCADMNVILTYYKCMDDWQDEHKPLHYAYARILKNCGNMHMSAYPAKIQRIRNALEELSSLEKQGETDVDRVAGCSGRIMEEILAFRKDVWESSLRRLGFYLGKFIYILDAYDDVEKDAENGNYNPFLEKYKIEGFEEEVRRLLMMMLAECCREFEKLPIIRYGDILRNILYSGVWCRFAAIGQKRREEREKEKRC
;
A
#
# COMPACT_ATOMS: atom_id res chain seq x y z
N MET A 1 6.51 4.06 -1.48
CA MET A 1 5.33 4.16 -0.58
C MET A 1 4.34 2.97 -0.68
N PHE A 2 4.37 2.02 -1.57
CA PHE A 2 3.39 0.93 -1.66
C PHE A 2 4.08 -0.42 -1.86
N GLY A 3 3.44 -1.51 -1.37
CA GLY A 3 3.93 -2.89 -1.55
C GLY A 3 4.31 -3.60 -0.24
N TYR A 4 4.02 -2.98 0.90
CA TYR A 4 4.38 -3.50 2.22
C TYR A 4 3.31 -4.44 2.83
N VAL A 5 2.04 -4.31 2.41
CA VAL A 5 0.92 -5.07 2.96
C VAL A 5 0.72 -6.36 2.16
N THR A 6 1.47 -7.38 2.52
CA THR A 6 1.49 -8.67 1.81
C THR A 6 1.39 -9.85 2.77
N VAL A 7 1.19 -11.04 2.25
CA VAL A 7 1.13 -12.28 3.05
C VAL A 7 2.51 -12.71 3.53
N ASN A 8 2.58 -13.26 4.75
CA ASN A 8 3.73 -14.05 5.17
C ASN A 8 3.62 -15.46 4.58
N LYS A 9 4.36 -15.70 3.49
CA LYS A 9 4.30 -16.95 2.73
C LYS A 9 4.67 -18.21 3.54
N PRO A 10 5.69 -18.19 4.41
CA PRO A 10 6.02 -19.33 5.27
C PRO A 10 4.90 -19.77 6.22
N GLU A 11 4.02 -18.87 6.62
CA GLU A 11 2.99 -19.11 7.64
C GLU A 11 1.58 -19.27 7.08
N ILE A 12 1.37 -18.98 5.80
CA ILE A 12 0.05 -19.10 5.19
C ILE A 12 -0.20 -20.52 4.68
N LYS A 13 -1.40 -21.05 4.87
CA LYS A 13 -1.81 -22.33 4.28
C LYS A 13 -1.83 -22.25 2.76
N PHE A 14 -1.39 -23.29 2.05
CA PHE A 14 -1.37 -23.30 0.57
C PHE A 14 -2.72 -22.94 -0.05
N LYS A 15 -3.83 -23.47 0.47
CA LYS A 15 -5.19 -23.16 -0.02
C LYS A 15 -5.52 -21.66 0.10
N ASP A 16 -5.07 -21.03 1.17
CA ASP A 16 -5.33 -19.62 1.46
C ASP A 16 -4.42 -18.72 0.60
N PHE A 17 -3.18 -19.14 0.37
CA PHE A 17 -2.29 -18.50 -0.59
C PHE A 17 -2.83 -18.54 -2.02
N ASP A 18 -3.44 -19.66 -2.45
CA ASP A 18 -4.08 -19.75 -3.76
C ASP A 18 -5.29 -18.79 -3.88
N VAL A 19 -6.05 -18.62 -2.80
CA VAL A 19 -7.13 -17.62 -2.73
C VAL A 19 -6.57 -16.21 -2.85
N TYR A 20 -5.58 -15.86 -2.03
CA TYR A 20 -4.90 -14.55 -2.08
C TYR A 20 -4.38 -14.26 -3.50
N ARG A 21 -3.65 -15.20 -4.09
CA ARG A 21 -3.12 -15.08 -5.45
C ARG A 21 -4.22 -14.88 -6.49
N SER A 22 -5.38 -15.52 -6.31
CA SER A 22 -6.51 -15.36 -7.24
C SER A 22 -7.12 -13.96 -7.21
N PHE A 23 -7.12 -13.27 -6.07
CA PHE A 23 -7.52 -11.85 -5.98
C PHE A 23 -6.45 -10.92 -6.55
N TYR A 24 -5.16 -11.18 -6.27
CA TYR A 24 -4.04 -10.46 -6.89
C TYR A 24 -4.09 -10.54 -8.43
N CYS A 25 -4.24 -11.74 -8.98
CA CYS A 25 -4.39 -11.95 -10.41
C CYS A 25 -5.69 -11.33 -10.95
N GLY A 26 -6.76 -11.33 -10.15
CA GLY A 26 -8.02 -10.67 -10.49
C GLY A 26 -7.86 -9.16 -10.64
N LEU A 27 -7.19 -8.51 -9.67
CA LEU A 27 -6.89 -7.08 -9.72
C LEU A 27 -5.95 -6.75 -10.89
N CYS A 28 -4.89 -7.56 -11.10
CA CYS A 28 -3.99 -7.45 -12.25
C CYS A 28 -4.74 -7.47 -13.58
N ARG A 29 -5.69 -8.38 -13.71
CA ARG A 29 -6.52 -8.52 -14.91
C ARG A 29 -7.47 -7.34 -15.08
N GLU A 30 -8.11 -6.88 -13.99
CA GLU A 30 -9.00 -5.72 -14.00
C GLU A 30 -8.27 -4.45 -14.43
N LEU A 31 -7.09 -4.20 -13.88
CA LEU A 31 -6.23 -3.09 -14.27
C LEU A 31 -5.91 -3.12 -15.78
N ARG A 32 -5.60 -4.31 -16.32
CA ARG A 32 -5.34 -4.46 -17.75
C ARG A 32 -6.57 -4.21 -18.62
N GLU A 33 -7.74 -4.71 -18.21
CA GLU A 33 -8.98 -4.55 -18.96
C GLU A 33 -9.47 -3.10 -18.98
N ARG A 34 -9.30 -2.36 -17.88
CA ARG A 34 -9.76 -0.98 -17.73
C ARG A 34 -8.75 0.06 -18.23
N TYR A 35 -7.47 -0.17 -17.99
CA TYR A 35 -6.40 0.81 -18.18
C TYR A 35 -5.23 0.29 -19.05
N GLY A 36 -5.38 -0.87 -19.69
CA GLY A 36 -4.36 -1.44 -20.53
C GLY A 36 -3.10 -1.90 -19.77
N ILE A 37 -1.99 -2.06 -20.51
CA ILE A 37 -0.69 -2.43 -19.93
C ILE A 37 -0.20 -1.41 -18.91
N PRO A 38 -0.32 -0.09 -19.12
CA PRO A 38 0.08 0.89 -18.12
C PRO A 38 -0.63 0.71 -16.78
N GLY A 39 -1.95 0.50 -16.78
CA GLY A 39 -2.68 0.19 -15.55
C GLY A 39 -2.20 -1.12 -14.90
N GLN A 40 -1.88 -2.14 -15.69
CA GLN A 40 -1.38 -3.41 -15.15
C GLN A 40 -0.02 -3.26 -14.43
N ILE A 41 0.87 -2.39 -14.92
CA ILE A 41 2.18 -2.13 -14.32
C ILE A 41 2.04 -1.44 -12.95
N SER A 42 0.97 -0.69 -12.71
CA SER A 42 0.74 0.01 -11.45
C SER A 42 0.32 -0.90 -10.29
N LEU A 43 0.07 -2.20 -10.51
CA LEU A 43 -0.41 -3.15 -9.51
C LEU A 43 0.43 -3.16 -8.23
N THR A 44 -0.22 -3.04 -7.07
CA THR A 44 0.41 -3.10 -5.75
C THR A 44 -0.17 -4.22 -4.88
N TYR A 45 0.62 -4.70 -3.92
CA TYR A 45 0.16 -5.67 -2.92
C TYR A 45 -0.83 -5.03 -1.94
N ASP A 46 -0.62 -3.76 -1.57
CA ASP A 46 -1.50 -3.05 -0.65
C ASP A 46 -2.93 -2.97 -1.19
N MET A 47 -3.08 -2.70 -2.49
CA MET A 47 -4.40 -2.71 -3.11
C MET A 47 -5.01 -4.11 -3.21
N THR A 48 -4.18 -5.17 -3.26
CA THR A 48 -4.68 -6.56 -3.15
C THR A 48 -5.25 -6.83 -1.76
N PHE A 49 -4.61 -6.31 -0.71
CA PHE A 49 -5.16 -6.36 0.65
C PHE A 49 -6.51 -5.65 0.73
N VAL A 50 -6.63 -4.44 0.15
CA VAL A 50 -7.91 -3.70 0.13
C VAL A 50 -9.00 -4.49 -0.60
N VAL A 51 -8.70 -5.09 -1.77
CA VAL A 51 -9.64 -5.97 -2.48
C VAL A 51 -10.11 -7.11 -1.60
N LEU A 52 -9.17 -7.77 -0.91
CA LEU A 52 -9.48 -8.92 -0.06
C LEU A 52 -10.33 -8.51 1.16
N LEU A 53 -9.95 -7.43 1.86
CA LEU A 53 -10.64 -6.90 3.03
C LEU A 53 -12.09 -6.52 2.70
N LEU A 54 -12.27 -5.68 1.69
CA LEU A 54 -13.60 -5.21 1.31
C LEU A 54 -14.45 -6.33 0.69
N SER A 55 -13.84 -7.28 -0.03
CA SER A 55 -14.54 -8.47 -0.53
C SER A 55 -14.96 -9.43 0.59
N ALA A 56 -14.17 -9.51 1.67
CA ALA A 56 -14.49 -10.31 2.85
C ALA A 56 -15.63 -9.68 3.66
N LEU A 57 -15.64 -8.35 3.78
CA LEU A 57 -16.65 -7.63 4.57
C LEU A 57 -18.00 -7.54 3.84
N TYR A 58 -17.98 -7.21 2.55
CA TYR A 58 -19.21 -6.94 1.80
C TYR A 58 -19.74 -8.12 1.00
N GLU A 59 -18.97 -9.18 0.89
CA GLU A 59 -19.29 -10.44 0.17
C GLU A 59 -19.97 -10.25 -1.20
N PRO A 60 -19.47 -9.36 -2.08
CA PRO A 60 -20.10 -9.13 -3.37
C PRO A 60 -20.06 -10.39 -4.24
N PRO A 61 -21.03 -10.57 -5.17
CA PRO A 61 -20.99 -11.64 -6.16
C PRO A 61 -19.64 -11.66 -6.87
N THR A 62 -18.87 -12.75 -6.70
CA THR A 62 -17.51 -12.86 -7.19
C THR A 62 -17.43 -13.83 -8.36
N LYS A 63 -17.04 -13.31 -9.53
CA LYS A 63 -16.77 -14.10 -10.74
C LYS A 63 -15.42 -14.81 -10.57
N LYS A 64 -15.42 -16.13 -10.78
CA LYS A 64 -14.20 -16.96 -10.78
C LYS A 64 -13.89 -17.38 -12.21
N GLY A 65 -12.60 -17.39 -12.55
CA GLY A 65 -12.14 -17.80 -13.88
C GLY A 65 -10.65 -18.11 -13.87
N THR A 66 -10.09 -18.21 -15.04
CA THR A 66 -8.64 -18.37 -15.25
C THR A 66 -8.15 -17.36 -16.27
N SER A 67 -6.92 -16.88 -16.12
CA SER A 67 -6.29 -15.98 -17.08
C SER A 67 -4.83 -16.38 -17.31
N ARG A 68 -4.37 -16.29 -18.55
CA ARG A 68 -2.95 -16.37 -18.88
C ARG A 68 -2.32 -14.99 -18.70
N CYS A 69 -1.12 -14.94 -18.16
CA CYS A 69 -0.38 -13.69 -18.02
C CYS A 69 1.04 -13.84 -18.59
N VAL A 70 1.68 -12.70 -18.89
CA VAL A 70 3.03 -12.67 -19.47
C VAL A 70 4.06 -13.31 -18.53
N VAL A 71 3.87 -13.15 -17.20
CA VAL A 71 4.77 -13.72 -16.18
C VAL A 71 4.62 -15.25 -16.05
N HIS A 72 3.41 -15.78 -16.36
CA HIS A 72 3.11 -17.22 -16.28
C HIS A 72 2.44 -17.69 -17.58
N PRO A 73 3.14 -17.69 -18.71
CA PRO A 73 2.53 -17.97 -20.03
C PRO A 73 2.05 -19.42 -20.19
N LEU A 74 2.72 -20.35 -19.52
CA LEU A 74 2.48 -21.79 -19.69
C LEU A 74 1.27 -22.28 -18.87
N LYS A 75 1.00 -21.67 -17.70
CA LYS A 75 -0.06 -22.12 -16.81
C LYS A 75 -1.07 -21.02 -16.53
N PRO A 76 -2.36 -21.21 -16.92
CA PRO A 76 -3.41 -20.28 -16.56
C PRO A 76 -3.50 -20.11 -15.03
N GLN A 77 -3.59 -18.86 -14.57
CA GLN A 77 -3.72 -18.54 -13.16
C GLN A 77 -5.20 -18.32 -12.79
N PRO A 78 -5.66 -18.82 -11.63
CA PRO A 78 -7.01 -18.54 -11.17
C PRO A 78 -7.17 -17.04 -10.90
N VAL A 79 -8.34 -16.50 -11.27
CA VAL A 79 -8.70 -15.08 -11.04
C VAL A 79 -10.04 -14.99 -10.34
N ARG A 80 -10.18 -14.00 -9.46
CA ARG A 80 -11.44 -13.62 -8.81
C ARG A 80 -11.65 -12.12 -8.99
N LYS A 81 -12.84 -11.76 -9.50
CA LYS A 81 -13.21 -10.37 -9.78
C LYS A 81 -14.61 -10.08 -9.28
N ASN A 82 -14.81 -8.89 -8.75
CA ASN A 82 -16.09 -8.38 -8.28
C ASN A 82 -16.09 -6.83 -8.30
N THR A 83 -17.14 -6.20 -7.85
CA THR A 83 -17.26 -4.73 -7.82
C THR A 83 -16.19 -4.04 -6.97
N VAL A 84 -15.69 -4.70 -5.92
CA VAL A 84 -14.56 -4.19 -5.14
C VAL A 84 -13.27 -4.21 -5.97
N THR A 85 -13.07 -5.22 -6.80
CA THR A 85 -11.89 -5.29 -7.69
C THR A 85 -11.88 -4.12 -8.67
N GLU A 86 -13.04 -3.74 -9.21
CA GLU A 86 -13.19 -2.58 -10.10
C GLU A 86 -12.85 -1.28 -9.37
N TYR A 87 -13.41 -1.07 -8.18
CA TYR A 87 -13.11 0.08 -7.32
C TYR A 87 -11.61 0.19 -6.99
N CYS A 88 -11.00 -0.92 -6.58
CA CYS A 88 -9.58 -0.94 -6.21
C CYS A 88 -8.67 -0.72 -7.42
N ALA A 89 -9.07 -1.14 -8.62
CA ALA A 89 -8.35 -0.83 -9.84
C ALA A 89 -8.35 0.68 -10.12
N ASP A 90 -9.49 1.35 -9.94
CA ASP A 90 -9.60 2.80 -10.09
C ASP A 90 -8.72 3.54 -9.06
N MET A 91 -8.81 3.16 -7.76
CA MET A 91 -8.00 3.76 -6.71
C MET A 91 -6.50 3.54 -6.93
N ASN A 92 -6.10 2.34 -7.36
CA ASN A 92 -4.70 2.02 -7.64
C ASN A 92 -4.09 2.91 -8.74
N VAL A 93 -4.83 3.12 -9.83
CA VAL A 93 -4.38 3.98 -10.95
C VAL A 93 -4.35 5.45 -10.53
N ILE A 94 -5.36 5.92 -9.78
CA ILE A 94 -5.41 7.28 -9.24
C ILE A 94 -4.21 7.59 -8.35
N LEU A 95 -3.90 6.68 -7.41
CA LEU A 95 -2.74 6.85 -6.53
C LEU A 95 -1.42 6.84 -7.30
N THR A 96 -1.28 5.91 -8.26
CA THR A 96 -0.07 5.84 -9.09
C THR A 96 0.10 7.11 -9.92
N TYR A 97 -0.99 7.65 -10.46
CA TYR A 97 -0.97 8.92 -11.17
C TYR A 97 -0.45 10.07 -10.30
N TYR A 98 -1.02 10.24 -9.10
CA TYR A 98 -0.60 11.30 -8.20
C TYR A 98 0.84 11.13 -7.72
N LYS A 99 1.26 9.90 -7.39
CA LYS A 99 2.65 9.62 -7.04
C LYS A 99 3.60 10.02 -8.18
N CYS A 100 3.30 9.65 -9.42
CA CYS A 100 4.15 10.01 -10.56
C CYS A 100 4.18 11.53 -10.81
N MET A 101 3.10 12.24 -10.51
CA MET A 101 3.07 13.70 -10.61
C MET A 101 3.90 14.36 -9.51
N ASP A 102 3.88 13.82 -8.30
CA ASP A 102 4.69 14.24 -7.17
C ASP A 102 6.19 14.04 -7.46
N ASP A 103 6.60 12.83 -7.87
CA ASP A 103 7.95 12.50 -8.30
C ASP A 103 8.47 13.42 -9.43
N TRP A 104 7.56 13.90 -10.31
CA TRP A 104 7.90 14.89 -11.32
C TRP A 104 8.10 16.28 -10.76
N GLN A 105 7.27 16.71 -9.81
CA GLN A 105 7.36 18.04 -9.22
C GLN A 105 8.61 18.19 -8.34
N ASP A 106 8.99 17.15 -7.63
CA ASP A 106 10.08 17.19 -6.65
C ASP A 106 11.44 16.82 -7.27
N GLU A 107 11.49 15.79 -8.12
CA GLU A 107 12.76 15.28 -8.67
C GLU A 107 12.91 15.47 -10.19
N HIS A 108 11.93 16.10 -10.85
CA HIS A 108 11.90 16.33 -12.31
C HIS A 108 12.16 15.07 -13.15
N LYS A 109 11.67 13.88 -12.69
CA LYS A 109 11.81 12.61 -13.38
C LYS A 109 10.91 12.54 -14.64
N PRO A 110 11.44 12.71 -15.86
CA PRO A 110 10.61 12.81 -17.08
C PRO A 110 9.85 11.53 -17.39
N LEU A 111 10.39 10.38 -17.00
CA LEU A 111 9.72 9.08 -17.20
C LEU A 111 8.45 8.96 -16.34
N HIS A 112 8.45 9.48 -15.10
CA HIS A 112 7.29 9.48 -14.24
C HIS A 112 6.20 10.41 -14.77
N TYR A 113 6.57 11.59 -15.26
CA TYR A 113 5.63 12.49 -15.92
C TYR A 113 4.99 11.86 -17.18
N ALA A 114 5.82 11.24 -18.04
CA ALA A 114 5.33 10.55 -19.23
C ALA A 114 4.35 9.42 -18.85
N TYR A 115 4.69 8.64 -17.82
CA TYR A 115 3.83 7.57 -17.33
C TYR A 115 2.52 8.10 -16.73
N ALA A 116 2.55 9.18 -15.94
CA ALA A 116 1.36 9.85 -15.45
C ALA A 116 0.43 10.30 -16.59
N ARG A 117 1.00 10.89 -17.65
CA ARG A 117 0.22 11.29 -18.83
C ARG A 117 -0.41 10.10 -19.55
N ILE A 118 0.31 8.99 -19.66
CA ILE A 118 -0.23 7.75 -20.24
C ILE A 118 -1.39 7.24 -19.39
N LEU A 119 -1.23 7.13 -18.06
CA LEU A 119 -2.29 6.70 -17.16
C LEU A 119 -3.52 7.60 -17.24
N LYS A 120 -3.34 8.91 -17.31
CA LYS A 120 -4.45 9.89 -17.46
C LYS A 120 -5.25 9.67 -18.74
N ASN A 121 -4.58 9.28 -19.83
CA ASN A 121 -5.21 9.07 -21.13
C ASN A 121 -5.73 7.64 -21.31
N CYS A 122 -5.26 6.67 -20.51
CA CYS A 122 -5.77 5.30 -20.56
C CYS A 122 -7.16 5.22 -19.93
N GLY A 123 -8.17 4.97 -20.79
CA GLY A 123 -9.50 4.55 -20.36
C GLY A 123 -10.33 5.57 -19.59
N ASN A 124 -10.23 6.88 -19.90
CA ASN A 124 -10.93 7.92 -19.13
C ASN A 124 -10.83 7.61 -17.63
N MET A 125 -9.69 7.95 -17.03
CA MET A 125 -9.52 7.75 -15.57
C MET A 125 -10.84 8.07 -14.87
N HIS A 126 -11.45 7.10 -14.20
CA HIS A 126 -12.79 7.25 -13.59
C HIS A 126 -12.77 8.23 -12.40
N MET A 127 -11.97 9.29 -12.51
CA MET A 127 -11.88 10.35 -11.49
C MET A 127 -13.22 11.01 -11.24
N SER A 128 -14.05 11.15 -12.29
CA SER A 128 -15.39 11.72 -12.17
C SER A 128 -16.36 10.87 -11.33
N ALA A 129 -16.06 9.60 -11.11
CA ALA A 129 -16.89 8.73 -10.27
C ALA A 129 -16.68 8.99 -8.76
N TYR A 130 -15.57 9.60 -8.36
CA TYR A 130 -15.17 9.77 -6.95
C TYR A 130 -14.71 11.20 -6.61
N PRO A 131 -15.42 12.28 -7.03
CA PRO A 131 -14.87 13.63 -6.98
C PRO A 131 -14.49 14.10 -5.56
N ALA A 132 -15.36 13.87 -4.58
CA ALA A 132 -15.10 14.26 -3.19
C ALA A 132 -13.96 13.46 -2.55
N LYS A 133 -13.85 12.17 -2.86
CA LYS A 133 -12.78 11.28 -2.38
C LYS A 133 -11.43 11.71 -2.95
N ILE A 134 -11.37 11.95 -4.25
CA ILE A 134 -10.17 12.40 -4.94
C ILE A 134 -9.69 13.76 -4.43
N GLN A 135 -10.63 14.68 -4.18
CA GLN A 135 -10.28 15.98 -3.61
C GLN A 135 -9.61 15.83 -2.23
N ARG A 136 -10.14 14.95 -1.35
CA ARG A 136 -9.54 14.71 -0.03
C ARG A 136 -8.18 14.03 -0.14
N ILE A 137 -8.02 13.06 -1.03
CA ILE A 137 -6.72 12.43 -1.31
C ILE A 137 -5.72 13.48 -1.80
N ARG A 138 -6.11 14.33 -2.75
CA ARG A 138 -5.24 15.39 -3.28
C ARG A 138 -4.82 16.37 -2.20
N ASN A 139 -5.75 16.84 -1.37
CA ASN A 139 -5.43 17.73 -0.26
C ASN A 139 -4.41 17.10 0.71
N ALA A 140 -4.55 15.80 1.01
CA ALA A 140 -3.61 15.08 1.87
C ALA A 140 -2.21 14.94 1.22
N LEU A 141 -2.13 14.75 -0.09
CA LEU A 141 -0.87 14.70 -0.84
C LEU A 141 -0.19 16.09 -0.91
N GLU A 142 -0.97 17.15 -1.17
CA GLU A 142 -0.47 18.52 -1.18
C GLU A 142 0.09 18.94 0.19
N GLU A 143 -0.59 18.54 1.28
CA GLU A 143 -0.10 18.76 2.65
C GLU A 143 1.16 17.96 2.93
N LEU A 144 1.22 16.68 2.51
CA LEU A 144 2.41 15.83 2.64
C LEU A 144 3.62 16.49 1.97
N SER A 145 3.50 16.85 0.70
CA SER A 145 4.58 17.52 -0.06
C SER A 145 5.00 18.85 0.58
N SER A 146 4.05 19.61 1.16
CA SER A 146 4.38 20.84 1.89
C SER A 146 5.19 20.59 3.14
N LEU A 147 4.84 19.56 3.94
CA LEU A 147 5.57 19.19 5.14
C LEU A 147 6.98 18.69 4.83
N GLU A 148 7.13 17.87 3.79
CA GLU A 148 8.42 17.36 3.32
C GLU A 148 9.35 18.51 2.86
N LYS A 149 8.81 19.48 2.10
CA LYS A 149 9.57 20.68 1.68
C LYS A 149 9.98 21.59 2.84
N GLN A 150 9.21 21.59 3.93
CA GLN A 150 9.53 22.33 5.16
C GLN A 150 10.53 21.58 6.05
N GLY A 151 10.88 20.35 5.73
CA GLY A 151 11.75 19.51 6.56
C GLY A 151 11.11 19.10 7.88
N GLU A 152 9.77 18.84 7.89
CA GLU A 152 9.05 18.46 9.11
C GLU A 152 9.63 17.18 9.72
N THR A 153 9.97 17.21 11.01
CA THR A 153 10.58 16.09 11.74
C THR A 153 9.59 15.31 12.62
N ASP A 154 8.37 15.84 12.78
CA ASP A 154 7.30 15.13 13.48
C ASP A 154 6.74 14.01 12.59
N VAL A 155 7.25 12.80 12.83
CA VAL A 155 6.85 11.59 12.08
C VAL A 155 5.35 11.33 12.15
N ASP A 156 4.70 11.64 13.29
CA ASP A 156 3.26 11.42 13.45
C ASP A 156 2.44 12.33 12.54
N ARG A 157 2.85 13.58 12.44
CA ARG A 157 2.20 14.59 11.59
C ARG A 157 2.33 14.23 10.11
N VAL A 158 3.52 13.89 9.66
CA VAL A 158 3.77 13.55 8.25
C VAL A 158 3.08 12.23 7.87
N ALA A 159 3.24 11.19 8.68
CA ALA A 159 2.55 9.92 8.47
C ALA A 159 1.02 10.06 8.48
N GLY A 160 0.48 11.04 9.22
CA GLY A 160 -0.93 11.37 9.23
C GLY A 160 -1.51 11.72 7.86
N CYS A 161 -0.72 12.32 6.96
CA CYS A 161 -1.14 12.59 5.59
C CYS A 161 -1.39 11.29 4.81
N SER A 162 -0.44 10.34 4.88
CA SER A 162 -0.59 9.00 4.30
C SER A 162 -1.76 8.24 4.93
N GLY A 163 -1.96 8.41 6.24
CA GLY A 163 -3.14 7.91 6.95
C GLY A 163 -4.44 8.37 6.32
N ARG A 164 -4.60 9.67 6.07
CA ARG A 164 -5.81 10.24 5.44
C ARG A 164 -6.03 9.72 4.02
N ILE A 165 -4.98 9.44 3.26
CA ILE A 165 -5.10 8.85 1.93
C ILE A 165 -5.71 7.44 2.03
N MET A 166 -5.15 6.58 2.88
CA MET A 166 -5.65 5.21 3.05
C MET A 166 -7.02 5.16 3.73
N GLU A 167 -7.32 6.09 4.63
CA GLU A 167 -8.67 6.31 5.19
C GLU A 167 -9.72 6.47 4.08
N GLU A 168 -9.45 7.34 3.10
CA GLU A 168 -10.36 7.55 1.98
C GLU A 168 -10.49 6.34 1.06
N ILE A 169 -9.41 5.58 0.87
CA ILE A 169 -9.44 4.37 0.05
C ILE A 169 -10.29 3.28 0.70
N LEU A 170 -10.14 3.07 2.01
CA LEU A 170 -10.90 2.04 2.71
C LEU A 170 -12.37 2.42 2.93
N ALA A 171 -12.71 3.70 2.98
CA ALA A 171 -14.09 4.19 3.06
C ALA A 171 -14.86 3.91 1.74
N PHE A 172 -15.11 2.65 1.46
CA PHE A 172 -15.73 2.18 0.21
C PHE A 172 -17.19 2.61 0.06
N ARG A 173 -17.97 2.52 1.14
CA ARG A 173 -19.40 2.87 1.20
C ARG A 173 -19.72 3.67 2.45
N LYS A 174 -20.79 4.46 2.40
CA LYS A 174 -21.37 5.11 3.57
C LYS A 174 -22.35 4.15 4.24
N ASP A 175 -21.86 3.44 5.25
CA ASP A 175 -22.65 2.48 6.04
C ASP A 175 -22.13 2.38 7.48
N VAL A 176 -22.63 1.41 8.24
CA VAL A 176 -22.24 1.20 9.64
C VAL A 176 -20.76 0.85 9.83
N TRP A 177 -20.07 0.38 8.80
CA TRP A 177 -18.66 -0.01 8.84
C TRP A 177 -17.70 1.11 8.42
N GLU A 178 -18.22 2.21 7.86
CA GLU A 178 -17.41 3.32 7.36
C GLU A 178 -16.43 3.83 8.42
N SER A 179 -16.88 4.03 9.66
CA SER A 179 -16.04 4.55 10.74
C SER A 179 -14.86 3.62 11.06
N SER A 180 -15.11 2.31 11.17
CA SER A 180 -14.05 1.33 11.43
C SER A 180 -13.09 1.18 10.25
N LEU A 181 -13.61 1.19 9.02
CA LEU A 181 -12.78 1.15 7.81
C LEU A 181 -11.91 2.40 7.67
N ARG A 182 -12.43 3.59 7.97
CA ARG A 182 -11.67 4.84 7.98
C ARG A 182 -10.52 4.77 8.99
N ARG A 183 -10.79 4.37 10.22
CA ARG A 183 -9.76 4.26 11.27
C ARG A 183 -8.72 3.19 10.92
N LEU A 184 -9.16 2.03 10.43
CA LEU A 184 -8.26 0.98 9.96
C LEU A 184 -7.34 1.52 8.85
N GLY A 185 -7.91 2.22 7.85
CA GLY A 185 -7.15 2.83 6.76
C GLY A 185 -6.17 3.88 7.26
N PHE A 186 -6.60 4.76 8.17
CA PHE A 186 -5.75 5.80 8.74
C PHE A 186 -4.49 5.23 9.40
N TYR A 187 -4.65 4.25 10.28
CA TYR A 187 -3.50 3.65 10.96
C TYR A 187 -2.65 2.76 10.04
N LEU A 188 -3.27 2.08 9.07
CA LEU A 188 -2.53 1.34 8.05
C LEU A 188 -1.69 2.26 7.17
N GLY A 189 -2.24 3.40 6.75
CA GLY A 189 -1.52 4.39 5.96
C GLY A 189 -0.33 5.00 6.71
N LYS A 190 -0.50 5.29 8.02
CA LYS A 190 0.60 5.71 8.88
C LYS A 190 1.67 4.64 9.00
N PHE A 191 1.27 3.38 9.20
CA PHE A 191 2.19 2.23 9.24
C PHE A 191 3.02 2.13 7.95
N ILE A 192 2.37 2.21 6.79
CA ILE A 192 3.04 2.14 5.49
C ILE A 192 4.07 3.26 5.35
N TYR A 193 3.70 4.51 5.67
CA TYR A 193 4.61 5.65 5.57
C TYR A 193 5.82 5.51 6.48
N ILE A 194 5.61 5.15 7.76
CA ILE A 194 6.70 4.98 8.73
C ILE A 194 7.66 3.88 8.30
N LEU A 195 7.14 2.77 7.76
CA LEU A 195 7.95 1.66 7.28
C LEU A 195 8.73 2.03 6.01
N ASP A 196 8.14 2.78 5.09
CA ASP A 196 8.77 3.31 3.88
C ASP A 196 9.92 4.27 4.24
N ALA A 197 9.65 5.23 5.13
CA ALA A 197 10.68 6.14 5.63
C ALA A 197 11.83 5.41 6.34
N TYR A 198 11.54 4.36 7.11
CA TYR A 198 12.57 3.52 7.73
C TYR A 198 13.39 2.73 6.70
N ASP A 199 12.74 2.20 5.66
CA ASP A 199 13.41 1.44 4.58
C ASP A 199 14.37 2.32 3.79
N ASP A 200 13.96 3.54 3.46
CA ASP A 200 14.67 4.44 2.55
C ASP A 200 15.64 5.41 3.26
N VAL A 201 15.68 5.49 4.61
CA VAL A 201 16.41 6.56 5.33
C VAL A 201 17.91 6.67 4.98
N GLU A 202 18.61 5.57 4.77
CA GLU A 202 20.04 5.58 4.43
C GLU A 202 20.25 6.13 3.01
N LYS A 203 19.45 5.66 2.06
CA LYS A 203 19.45 6.12 0.68
C LYS A 203 19.07 7.59 0.55
N ASP A 204 18.06 8.03 1.31
CA ASP A 204 17.63 9.43 1.34
C ASP A 204 18.71 10.34 1.90
N ALA A 205 19.41 9.89 2.96
CA ALA A 205 20.56 10.60 3.52
C ALA A 205 21.71 10.75 2.51
N GLU A 206 22.00 9.70 1.74
CA GLU A 206 23.04 9.72 0.70
C GLU A 206 22.70 10.65 -0.46
N ASN A 207 21.43 10.71 -0.83
CA ASN A 207 20.96 11.52 -1.96
C ASN A 207 20.58 12.95 -1.57
N GLY A 208 20.58 13.30 -0.28
CA GLY A 208 20.11 14.59 0.22
C GLY A 208 18.60 14.78 0.10
N ASN A 209 17.86 13.69 0.03
CA ASN A 209 16.40 13.70 0.00
C ASN A 209 15.84 13.89 1.40
N TYR A 210 14.59 14.38 1.49
CA TYR A 210 13.88 14.45 2.75
C TYR A 210 13.56 13.04 3.29
N ASN A 211 13.74 12.87 4.60
CA ASN A 211 13.22 11.74 5.35
C ASN A 211 13.05 12.19 6.82
N PRO A 212 11.91 11.93 7.48
CA PRO A 212 11.67 12.41 8.85
C PRO A 212 12.57 11.75 9.90
N PHE A 213 13.34 10.73 9.54
CA PHE A 213 14.28 10.04 10.42
C PHE A 213 15.74 10.46 10.25
N LEU A 214 16.07 11.43 9.38
CA LEU A 214 17.46 11.82 9.08
C LEU A 214 18.30 12.20 10.32
N GLU A 215 17.67 12.85 11.32
CA GLU A 215 18.34 13.22 12.55
C GLU A 215 18.54 12.06 13.52
N LYS A 216 17.79 10.97 13.36
CA LYS A 216 17.69 9.87 14.35
C LYS A 216 18.29 8.55 13.91
N TYR A 217 18.41 8.29 12.60
CA TYR A 217 18.71 6.95 12.08
C TYR A 217 20.08 6.38 12.48
N LYS A 218 21.03 7.25 12.90
CA LYS A 218 22.35 6.84 13.42
C LYS A 218 22.41 6.69 14.94
N ILE A 219 21.34 7.07 15.66
CA ILE A 219 21.31 7.03 17.13
C ILE A 219 21.06 5.59 17.56
N GLU A 220 21.74 5.17 18.64
CA GLU A 220 21.52 3.87 19.26
C GLU A 220 20.04 3.73 19.70
N GLY A 221 19.42 2.57 19.43
CA GLY A 221 18.01 2.32 19.74
C GLY A 221 17.01 2.79 18.68
N PHE A 222 17.46 3.37 17.56
CA PHE A 222 16.59 3.84 16.48
C PHE A 222 15.65 2.74 15.94
N GLU A 223 16.18 1.55 15.64
CA GLU A 223 15.38 0.43 15.13
C GLU A 223 14.24 0.06 16.12
N GLU A 224 14.52 0.08 17.42
CA GLU A 224 13.54 -0.22 18.46
C GLU A 224 12.49 0.91 18.61
N GLU A 225 12.88 2.16 18.43
CA GLU A 225 11.95 3.31 18.39
C GLU A 225 10.98 3.15 17.23
N VAL A 226 11.49 2.89 16.02
CA VAL A 226 10.66 2.68 14.83
C VAL A 226 9.74 1.47 15.01
N ARG A 227 10.24 0.37 15.55
CA ARG A 227 9.45 -0.82 15.84
C ARG A 227 8.27 -0.51 16.77
N ARG A 228 8.48 0.29 17.82
CA ARG A 228 7.42 0.72 18.73
C ARG A 228 6.36 1.57 18.02
N LEU A 229 6.76 2.51 17.17
CA LEU A 229 5.83 3.32 16.37
C LEU A 229 4.98 2.43 15.44
N LEU A 230 5.62 1.51 14.73
CA LEU A 230 4.93 0.55 13.86
C LEU A 230 3.96 -0.34 14.64
N MET A 231 4.36 -0.83 15.82
CA MET A 231 3.48 -1.63 16.68
C MET A 231 2.25 -0.85 17.14
N MET A 232 2.40 0.42 17.50
CA MET A 232 1.28 1.28 17.91
C MET A 232 0.28 1.46 16.77
N MET A 233 0.77 1.76 15.56
CA MET A 233 -0.10 1.93 14.39
C MET A 233 -0.82 0.63 14.06
N LEU A 234 -0.11 -0.48 14.06
CA LEU A 234 -0.68 -1.78 13.73
C LEU A 234 -1.67 -2.29 14.79
N ALA A 235 -1.42 -2.03 16.07
CA ALA A 235 -2.36 -2.39 17.14
C ALA A 235 -3.72 -1.71 16.95
N GLU A 236 -3.75 -0.42 16.61
CA GLU A 236 -4.99 0.29 16.29
C GLU A 236 -5.66 -0.24 15.02
N CYS A 237 -4.86 -0.52 13.98
CA CYS A 237 -5.35 -1.13 12.74
C CYS A 237 -6.02 -2.49 13.03
N CYS A 238 -5.36 -3.38 13.77
CA CYS A 238 -5.89 -4.69 14.14
C CYS A 238 -7.13 -4.59 15.04
N ARG A 239 -7.17 -3.62 15.96
CA ARG A 239 -8.34 -3.37 16.81
C ARG A 239 -9.58 -3.02 15.98
N GLU A 240 -9.43 -2.18 14.96
CA GLU A 240 -10.54 -1.85 14.07
C GLU A 240 -10.91 -3.02 13.15
N PHE A 241 -9.92 -3.80 12.69
CA PHE A 241 -10.15 -5.01 11.90
C PHE A 241 -11.00 -6.04 12.64
N GLU A 242 -10.70 -6.33 13.93
CA GLU A 242 -11.44 -7.34 14.70
C GLU A 242 -12.87 -6.93 15.08
N LYS A 243 -13.27 -5.67 14.87
CA LYS A 243 -14.68 -5.22 14.98
C LYS A 243 -15.51 -5.57 13.75
N LEU A 244 -14.87 -5.85 12.62
CA LEU A 244 -15.55 -6.14 11.37
C LEU A 244 -16.04 -7.59 11.35
N PRO A 245 -17.28 -7.87 10.90
CA PRO A 245 -17.85 -9.22 10.89
C PRO A 245 -17.31 -10.07 9.73
N ILE A 246 -15.98 -10.24 9.70
CA ILE A 246 -15.30 -10.95 8.63
C ILE A 246 -15.26 -12.44 8.94
N ILE A 247 -16.00 -13.23 8.17
CA ILE A 247 -16.04 -14.69 8.25
C ILE A 247 -15.14 -15.30 7.16
N ARG A 248 -15.33 -14.84 5.91
CA ARG A 248 -14.57 -15.36 4.76
C ARG A 248 -13.22 -14.67 4.66
N TYR A 249 -12.19 -15.44 4.34
CA TYR A 249 -10.82 -14.94 4.15
C TYR A 249 -10.16 -14.31 5.40
N GLY A 250 -10.78 -14.45 6.58
CA GLY A 250 -10.26 -13.90 7.83
C GLY A 250 -8.86 -14.40 8.16
N ASP A 251 -8.55 -15.69 7.94
CA ASP A 251 -7.23 -16.28 8.17
C ASP A 251 -6.14 -15.63 7.28
N ILE A 252 -6.50 -15.28 6.02
CA ILE A 252 -5.58 -14.61 5.10
C ILE A 252 -5.32 -13.18 5.56
N LEU A 253 -6.38 -12.45 5.93
CA LEU A 253 -6.28 -11.08 6.40
C LEU A 253 -5.49 -10.99 7.72
N ARG A 254 -5.68 -11.94 8.64
CA ARG A 254 -4.88 -12.05 9.87
C ARG A 254 -3.42 -12.38 9.56
N ASN A 255 -3.14 -13.31 8.66
CA ASN A 255 -1.76 -13.57 8.23
C ASN A 255 -1.09 -12.30 7.70
N ILE A 256 -1.79 -11.47 6.92
CA ILE A 256 -1.26 -10.20 6.43
C ILE A 256 -1.01 -9.24 7.60
N LEU A 257 -2.04 -8.93 8.40
CA LEU A 257 -1.97 -7.88 9.42
C LEU A 257 -1.09 -8.25 10.62
N TYR A 258 -1.07 -9.52 11.04
CA TYR A 258 -0.31 -9.93 12.23
C TYR A 258 1.11 -10.40 11.94
N SER A 259 1.40 -10.77 10.69
CA SER A 259 2.70 -11.36 10.33
C SER A 259 3.27 -10.77 9.03
N GLY A 260 2.49 -10.70 7.97
CA GLY A 260 2.95 -10.31 6.64
C GLY A 260 3.55 -8.91 6.56
N VAL A 261 2.93 -7.94 7.20
CA VAL A 261 3.41 -6.53 7.24
C VAL A 261 4.77 -6.37 7.92
N TRP A 262 5.18 -7.33 8.76
CA TRP A 262 6.47 -7.33 9.44
C TRP A 262 7.62 -7.89 8.61
N CYS A 263 7.32 -8.62 7.52
CA CYS A 263 8.35 -9.27 6.71
C CYS A 263 9.38 -8.28 6.17
N ARG A 264 8.94 -7.08 5.75
CA ARG A 264 9.88 -6.06 5.24
C ARG A 264 10.74 -5.48 6.34
N PHE A 265 10.15 -5.11 7.49
CA PHE A 265 10.89 -4.62 8.65
C PHE A 265 11.98 -5.61 9.09
N ALA A 266 11.64 -6.89 9.19
CA ALA A 266 12.59 -7.96 9.55
C ALA A 266 13.74 -8.09 8.51
N ALA A 267 13.41 -8.02 7.21
CA ALA A 267 14.40 -8.10 6.14
C ALA A 267 15.39 -6.91 6.16
N ILE A 268 14.90 -5.68 6.41
CA ILE A 268 15.75 -4.49 6.57
C ILE A 268 16.69 -4.66 7.77
N GLY A 269 16.17 -5.04 8.92
CA GLY A 269 16.96 -5.24 10.12
C GLY A 269 18.04 -6.34 9.95
N GLN A 270 17.73 -7.42 9.23
CA GLN A 270 18.71 -8.44 8.89
C GLN A 270 19.82 -7.90 7.99
N LYS A 271 19.48 -7.19 6.92
CA LYS A 271 20.44 -6.60 5.99
C LYS A 271 21.41 -5.65 6.73
N ARG A 272 20.88 -4.75 7.56
CA ARG A 272 21.69 -3.82 8.34
C ARG A 272 22.64 -4.51 9.32
N ARG A 273 22.22 -5.63 9.95
CA ARG A 273 23.11 -6.42 10.81
C ARG A 273 24.24 -7.06 10.03
N GLU A 274 23.95 -7.65 8.87
CA GLU A 274 24.97 -8.27 8.00
C GLU A 274 25.99 -7.25 7.49
N GLU A 275 25.57 -6.03 7.16
CA GLU A 275 26.45 -4.93 6.74
C GLU A 275 27.36 -4.48 7.87
N ARG A 276 26.86 -4.25 9.08
CA ARG A 276 27.65 -3.90 10.26
C ARG A 276 28.66 -5.00 10.67
N GLU A 277 28.32 -6.27 10.48
CA GLU A 277 29.25 -7.37 10.73
C GLU A 277 30.37 -7.42 9.70
N LYS A 278 30.13 -7.10 8.45
CA LYS A 278 31.16 -7.01 7.40
C LYS A 278 32.13 -5.85 7.68
N GLU A 279 31.60 -4.68 8.06
CA GLU A 279 32.44 -3.51 8.41
C GLU A 279 33.38 -3.79 9.62
N LYS A 280 32.91 -4.57 10.61
CA LYS A 280 33.73 -4.95 11.76
C LYS A 280 34.83 -5.99 11.43
N ARG A 281 34.74 -6.66 10.28
CA ARG A 281 35.71 -7.67 9.83
C ARG A 281 36.77 -7.12 8.88
N CYS A 282 36.58 -5.92 8.34
CA CYS A 282 37.54 -5.16 7.54
C CYS A 282 38.34 -4.19 8.40
#